data_1969fa518dc39e27c2ae561b9e5481fe
#
_entry.id   1969fa518dc39e27c2ae561b9e5481fe
#
_cell.length_a   1.000
_cell.length_b   1.000
_cell.length_c   1.000
_cell.angle_alpha   90.00
_cell.angle_beta   90.00
_cell.angle_gamma   90.00
#
_symmetry.space_group_name_H-M   'P 1'
#
loop_
_entity.id
_entity.type
_entity.pdbx_description
1 polymer ?
#
loop_
_entity_poly.entity_id
_entity_poly.type
_entity_poly.pdbx_seq_one_letter_code
_entity_poly.pdbx_strand_id
1 'polypeptide(L)'
;MAKKEIIAFDPPTEEEIMLIQPNNVTFGQYNVSEWQENLLTLIGDKIQKHMTREEELPRDLFNQPYVVIMCDEAGGKNNKNKVLKEAIDMLNKRFSFRWLHPKMKKEIETTGGSVITNIHNIKGTNQIMVNLNPWAIPFLIYYGVGVGGTRYSKGLALGLRGNYTKRIYKIICSQRDRREYYYAISQFRKDLEIPEKHSNNDIDRKILRPAQE
;
A
#
# COMPACT_ATOMS: atom_id res chain seq x y z
N MET A 1 33.23 7.20 -22.07
CA MET A 1 31.89 6.54 -22.10
C MET A 1 31.80 5.68 -20.85
N ALA A 2 31.05 6.11 -19.83
CA ALA A 2 30.85 5.34 -18.63
C ALA A 2 29.93 4.15 -18.92
N LYS A 3 30.38 2.93 -18.64
CA LYS A 3 29.54 1.74 -18.69
C LYS A 3 28.39 1.92 -17.68
N LYS A 4 27.15 1.94 -18.17
CA LYS A 4 25.97 1.75 -17.32
C LYS A 4 26.04 0.34 -16.78
N GLU A 5 26.37 0.18 -15.49
CA GLU A 5 26.12 -1.07 -14.78
C GLU A 5 24.60 -1.27 -14.75
N ILE A 6 24.14 -2.28 -15.46
CA ILE A 6 22.79 -2.79 -15.30
C ILE A 6 22.79 -3.56 -13.97
N ILE A 7 22.20 -2.99 -12.95
CA ILE A 7 21.93 -3.73 -11.70
C ILE A 7 20.95 -4.85 -12.10
N ALA A 8 21.45 -6.08 -12.18
CA ALA A 8 20.63 -7.25 -12.37
C ALA A 8 19.73 -7.39 -11.12
N PHE A 9 18.44 -7.31 -11.32
CA PHE A 9 17.46 -7.60 -10.27
C PHE A 9 17.43 -9.13 -10.11
N ASP A 10 17.99 -9.64 -9.02
CA ASP A 10 17.87 -11.05 -8.69
C ASP A 10 16.39 -11.36 -8.42
N PRO A 11 15.79 -12.37 -9.09
CA PRO A 11 14.43 -12.75 -8.81
C PRO A 11 14.32 -13.18 -7.33
N PRO A 12 13.20 -12.85 -6.66
CA PRO A 12 13.00 -13.20 -5.27
C PRO A 12 13.19 -14.71 -5.06
N THR A 13 13.87 -15.09 -3.98
CA THR A 13 14.05 -16.49 -3.59
C THR A 13 12.71 -17.16 -3.28
N GLU A 14 12.60 -18.47 -3.39
CA GLU A 14 11.34 -19.22 -3.17
C GLU A 14 10.69 -19.01 -1.78
N GLU A 15 11.43 -18.49 -0.81
CA GLU A 15 10.96 -18.18 0.54
C GLU A 15 10.29 -16.78 0.65
N GLU A 16 10.30 -15.98 -0.40
CA GLU A 16 9.78 -14.62 -0.33
C GLU A 16 8.26 -14.55 -0.49
N ILE A 17 7.59 -14.03 0.54
CA ILE A 17 6.13 -13.85 0.51
C ILE A 17 5.75 -12.79 -0.52
N MET A 18 5.10 -13.23 -1.60
CA MET A 18 4.57 -12.35 -2.63
C MET A 18 3.14 -11.92 -2.30
N LEU A 19 2.89 -10.63 -2.32
CA LEU A 19 1.57 -10.06 -2.17
C LEU A 19 1.01 -9.60 -3.51
N ILE A 20 -0.32 -9.65 -3.63
CA ILE A 20 -1.06 -9.07 -4.74
C ILE A 20 -1.93 -7.95 -4.20
N GLN A 21 -1.73 -6.74 -4.70
CA GLN A 21 -2.50 -5.56 -4.34
C GLN A 21 -3.31 -5.09 -5.56
N PRO A 22 -4.60 -4.75 -5.40
CA PRO A 22 -5.35 -4.16 -6.51
C PRO A 22 -4.70 -2.88 -7.04
N ASN A 23 -4.73 -2.69 -8.37
CA ASN A 23 -4.10 -1.54 -8.99
C ASN A 23 -4.74 -0.20 -8.57
N ASN A 24 -6.03 -0.19 -8.22
CA ASN A 24 -6.66 1.00 -7.62
C ASN A 24 -5.97 1.46 -6.33
N VAL A 25 -5.44 0.54 -5.53
CA VAL A 25 -4.65 0.90 -4.33
C VAL A 25 -3.23 1.33 -4.73
N THR A 26 -2.60 0.63 -5.68
CA THR A 26 -1.25 0.96 -6.17
C THR A 26 -1.19 2.39 -6.73
N PHE A 27 -2.22 2.78 -7.51
CA PHE A 27 -2.37 4.12 -8.11
C PHE A 27 -3.37 5.01 -7.37
N GLY A 28 -3.76 4.63 -6.15
CA GLY A 28 -4.64 5.41 -5.30
C GLY A 28 -3.99 6.72 -4.87
N GLN A 29 -4.80 7.72 -4.55
CA GLN A 29 -4.33 8.99 -4.02
C GLN A 29 -4.53 8.98 -2.51
N TYR A 30 -3.43 9.04 -1.79
CA TYR A 30 -3.41 9.13 -0.33
C TYR A 30 -2.02 9.54 0.17
N ASN A 31 -2.00 10.28 1.26
CA ASN A 31 -0.77 10.71 1.91
C ASN A 31 -0.64 10.05 3.27
N VAL A 32 0.21 9.05 3.35
CA VAL A 32 0.46 8.27 4.55
C VAL A 32 1.95 8.28 4.89
N SER A 33 2.28 8.05 6.17
CA SER A 33 3.67 7.91 6.59
C SER A 33 4.26 6.57 6.13
N GLU A 34 5.56 6.42 6.27
CA GLU A 34 6.25 5.14 6.04
C GLU A 34 5.65 3.99 6.86
N TRP A 35 5.32 4.25 8.12
CA TRP A 35 4.72 3.26 9.03
C TRP A 35 3.28 2.91 8.63
N GLN A 36 2.53 3.88 8.13
CA GLN A 36 1.19 3.65 7.61
C GLN A 36 1.22 2.86 6.30
N GLU A 37 2.25 3.03 5.45
CA GLU A 37 2.48 2.16 4.28
C GLU A 37 2.79 0.72 4.72
N ASN A 38 3.55 0.53 5.80
CA ASN A 38 3.76 -0.79 6.38
C ASN A 38 2.44 -1.41 6.86
N LEU A 39 1.61 -0.62 7.54
CA LEU A 39 0.27 -1.08 7.97
C LEU A 39 -0.60 -1.49 6.79
N LEU A 40 -0.64 -0.69 5.72
CA LEU A 40 -1.38 -1.04 4.48
C LEU A 40 -0.86 -2.36 3.87
N THR A 41 0.45 -2.55 3.84
CA THR A 41 1.08 -3.78 3.34
C THR A 41 0.67 -5.00 4.19
N LEU A 42 0.66 -4.85 5.53
CA LEU A 42 0.26 -5.92 6.45
C LEU A 42 -1.23 -6.19 6.42
N ILE A 43 -2.07 -5.16 6.28
CA ILE A 43 -3.52 -5.33 6.05
C ILE A 43 -3.74 -6.16 4.78
N GLY A 44 -3.05 -5.83 3.68
CA GLY A 44 -3.11 -6.60 2.43
C GLY A 44 -2.67 -8.06 2.61
N ASP A 45 -1.57 -8.32 3.33
CA ASP A 45 -1.10 -9.68 3.67
C ASP A 45 -2.17 -10.49 4.42
N LYS A 46 -2.80 -9.90 5.44
CA LYS A 46 -3.84 -10.58 6.22
C LYS A 46 -5.09 -10.84 5.38
N ILE A 47 -5.56 -9.87 4.61
CA ILE A 47 -6.70 -10.04 3.69
C ILE A 47 -6.40 -11.14 2.67
N GLN A 48 -5.23 -11.12 2.02
CA GLN A 48 -4.84 -12.13 1.04
C GLN A 48 -4.83 -13.54 1.62
N LYS A 49 -4.39 -13.72 2.86
CA LYS A 49 -4.39 -15.03 3.54
C LYS A 49 -5.80 -15.57 3.73
N HIS A 50 -6.77 -14.74 4.11
CA HIS A 50 -8.17 -15.15 4.19
C HIS A 50 -8.73 -15.50 2.82
N MET A 51 -8.50 -14.67 1.81
CA MET A 51 -8.95 -14.94 0.44
C MET A 51 -8.38 -16.24 -0.14
N THR A 52 -7.08 -16.52 0.10
CA THR A 52 -6.43 -17.74 -0.39
C THR A 52 -7.01 -19.01 0.27
N ARG A 53 -7.53 -18.89 1.49
CA ARG A 53 -8.15 -19.98 2.23
C ARG A 53 -9.66 -20.07 2.00
N GLU A 54 -10.22 -19.18 1.20
CA GLU A 54 -11.68 -19.04 1.01
C GLU A 54 -12.42 -18.78 2.33
N GLU A 55 -11.74 -18.14 3.29
CA GLU A 55 -12.29 -17.80 4.60
C GLU A 55 -12.79 -16.35 4.60
N GLU A 56 -13.94 -16.12 5.22
CA GLU A 56 -14.38 -14.77 5.49
C GLU A 56 -13.46 -14.06 6.49
N LEU A 57 -13.32 -12.74 6.34
CA LEU A 57 -12.63 -11.94 7.34
C LEU A 57 -13.36 -12.05 8.68
N PRO A 58 -12.63 -12.22 9.80
CA PRO A 58 -13.24 -12.26 11.12
C PRO A 58 -13.96 -10.94 11.42
N ARG A 59 -15.02 -11.02 12.21
CA ARG A 59 -15.86 -9.88 12.58
C ARG A 59 -15.87 -9.68 14.07
N ASP A 60 -15.89 -8.42 14.49
CA ASP A 60 -16.01 -8.04 15.90
C ASP A 60 -17.46 -8.12 16.41
N LEU A 61 -17.67 -7.68 17.67
CA LEU A 61 -18.99 -7.64 18.31
C LEU A 61 -20.01 -6.75 17.58
N PHE A 62 -19.54 -5.81 16.78
CA PHE A 62 -20.35 -4.88 15.98
C PHE A 62 -20.49 -5.35 14.54
N ASN A 63 -20.12 -6.61 14.26
CA ASN A 63 -20.14 -7.21 12.92
C ASN A 63 -19.22 -6.50 11.91
N GLN A 64 -18.18 -5.80 12.38
CA GLN A 64 -17.21 -5.14 11.51
C GLN A 64 -16.03 -6.06 11.20
N PRO A 65 -15.63 -6.17 9.92
CA PRO A 65 -14.48 -6.97 9.55
C PRO A 65 -13.19 -6.38 10.10
N TYR A 66 -12.29 -7.24 10.59
CA TYR A 66 -11.01 -6.81 11.13
C TYR A 66 -9.85 -7.73 10.72
N VAL A 67 -8.65 -7.22 10.91
CA VAL A 67 -7.40 -8.00 10.83
C VAL A 67 -6.57 -7.78 12.08
N VAL A 68 -5.76 -8.78 12.45
CA VAL A 68 -4.81 -8.68 13.57
C VAL A 68 -3.40 -8.52 13.00
N ILE A 69 -2.71 -7.48 13.46
CA ILE A 69 -1.36 -7.12 13.01
C ILE A 69 -0.38 -7.29 14.15
N MET A 70 0.73 -7.98 13.90
CA MET A 70 1.89 -8.04 14.77
C MET A 70 2.68 -6.73 14.62
N CYS A 71 2.86 -5.99 15.69
CA CYS A 71 3.54 -4.69 15.65
C CYS A 71 5.03 -4.81 15.24
N ASP A 72 5.66 -5.94 15.54
CA ASP A 72 7.04 -6.20 15.12
C ASP A 72 7.20 -6.26 13.59
N GLU A 73 6.19 -6.75 12.88
CA GLU A 73 6.20 -6.78 11.42
C GLU A 73 6.13 -5.36 10.81
N ALA A 74 5.45 -4.42 11.50
CA ALA A 74 5.24 -3.06 11.00
C ALA A 74 6.47 -2.16 11.13
N GLY A 75 7.35 -2.42 12.09
CA GLY A 75 8.48 -1.52 12.35
C GLY A 75 9.53 -2.04 13.31
N GLY A 76 9.60 -3.38 13.49
CA GLY A 76 10.57 -4.04 14.34
C GLY A 76 10.18 -4.10 15.82
N LYS A 77 10.99 -4.84 16.59
CA LYS A 77 10.72 -5.12 18.00
C LYS A 77 10.56 -3.85 18.85
N ASN A 78 9.70 -3.91 19.86
CA ASN A 78 9.45 -2.85 20.85
C ASN A 78 8.81 -1.56 20.32
N ASN A 79 8.26 -1.54 19.10
CA ASN A 79 7.65 -0.35 18.50
C ASN A 79 6.12 -0.29 18.61
N LYS A 80 5.49 -1.10 19.46
CA LYS A 80 4.02 -1.17 19.60
C LYS A 80 3.36 0.20 19.76
N ASN A 81 3.90 1.05 20.65
CA ASN A 81 3.33 2.37 20.90
C ASN A 81 3.39 3.28 19.66
N LYS A 82 4.46 3.19 18.89
CA LYS A 82 4.61 3.94 17.64
C LYS A 82 3.66 3.41 16.58
N VAL A 83 3.57 2.10 16.39
CA VAL A 83 2.63 1.47 15.46
C VAL A 83 1.18 1.84 15.82
N LEU A 84 0.82 1.79 17.10
CA LEU A 84 -0.50 2.19 17.57
C LEU A 84 -0.79 3.67 17.27
N LYS A 85 0.16 4.56 17.54
CA LYS A 85 0.02 5.99 17.22
C LYS A 85 -0.18 6.21 15.72
N GLU A 86 0.65 5.62 14.89
CA GLU A 86 0.56 5.74 13.43
C GLU A 86 -0.75 5.17 12.88
N ALA A 87 -1.24 4.07 13.45
CA ALA A 87 -2.54 3.51 13.11
C ALA A 87 -3.68 4.46 13.51
N ILE A 88 -3.62 5.09 14.69
CA ILE A 88 -4.60 6.11 15.12
C ILE A 88 -4.56 7.32 14.20
N ASP A 89 -3.37 7.83 13.86
CA ASP A 89 -3.21 8.95 12.94
C ASP A 89 -3.75 8.63 11.53
N MET A 90 -3.71 7.35 11.14
CA MET A 90 -4.27 6.87 9.88
C MET A 90 -5.80 6.98 9.81
N LEU A 91 -6.52 6.96 10.94
CA LEU A 91 -7.98 7.14 10.98
C LEU A 91 -8.44 8.47 10.35
N ASN A 92 -7.58 9.48 10.38
CA ASN A 92 -7.87 10.81 9.84
C ASN A 92 -7.40 11.00 8.39
N LYS A 93 -6.87 9.96 7.75
CA LYS A 93 -6.40 10.04 6.36
C LYS A 93 -7.56 9.91 5.38
N ARG A 94 -7.41 10.56 4.23
CA ARG A 94 -8.33 10.43 3.11
C ARG A 94 -7.68 9.56 2.05
N PHE A 95 -8.51 8.75 1.39
CA PHE A 95 -8.12 7.88 0.29
C PHE A 95 -9.04 8.12 -0.89
N SER A 96 -8.46 8.18 -2.09
CA SER A 96 -9.21 8.19 -3.35
C SER A 96 -8.73 7.06 -4.23
N PHE A 97 -9.68 6.29 -4.74
CA PHE A 97 -9.44 5.17 -5.63
C PHE A 97 -10.14 5.39 -6.96
N ARG A 98 -9.45 5.09 -8.06
CA ARG A 98 -10.01 5.12 -9.40
C ARG A 98 -10.40 3.71 -9.83
N TRP A 99 -11.54 3.60 -10.49
CA TRP A 99 -12.04 2.32 -10.99
C TRP A 99 -12.90 2.52 -12.22
N LEU A 100 -12.93 1.51 -13.11
CA LEU A 100 -13.73 1.54 -14.32
C LEU A 100 -15.14 1.03 -14.04
N HIS A 101 -16.14 1.87 -14.25
CA HIS A 101 -17.53 1.44 -14.06
C HIS A 101 -17.93 0.43 -15.15
N PRO A 102 -18.38 -0.80 -14.80
CA PRO A 102 -18.54 -1.88 -15.78
C PRO A 102 -19.59 -1.59 -16.86
N LYS A 103 -20.66 -0.89 -16.52
CA LYS A 103 -21.74 -0.54 -17.47
C LYS A 103 -21.45 0.75 -18.23
N MET A 104 -21.07 1.81 -17.54
CA MET A 104 -20.83 3.13 -18.14
C MET A 104 -19.53 3.20 -18.95
N LYS A 105 -18.60 2.28 -18.73
CA LYS A 105 -17.24 2.28 -19.35
C LYS A 105 -16.49 3.60 -19.09
N LYS A 106 -16.80 4.27 -17.98
CA LYS A 106 -16.14 5.51 -17.55
C LYS A 106 -15.33 5.25 -16.29
N GLU A 107 -14.19 5.92 -16.19
CA GLU A 107 -13.41 5.95 -14.95
C GLU A 107 -14.17 6.79 -13.91
N ILE A 108 -14.27 6.23 -12.71
CA ILE A 108 -14.86 6.90 -11.55
C ILE A 108 -13.78 7.02 -10.49
N GLU A 109 -13.70 8.18 -9.88
CA GLU A 109 -12.89 8.41 -8.69
C GLU A 109 -13.81 8.42 -7.46
N THR A 110 -13.54 7.53 -6.52
CA THR A 110 -14.25 7.46 -5.24
C THR A 110 -13.33 7.95 -4.14
N THR A 111 -13.68 9.06 -3.51
CA THR A 111 -12.96 9.61 -2.36
C THR A 111 -13.73 9.32 -1.09
N GLY A 112 -13.04 8.72 -0.13
CA GLY A 112 -13.59 8.42 1.19
C GLY A 112 -12.67 8.86 2.32
N GLY A 113 -13.04 8.49 3.54
CA GLY A 113 -12.17 8.61 4.71
C GLY A 113 -11.08 7.55 4.73
N SER A 114 -10.63 7.18 5.91
CA SER A 114 -9.63 6.12 6.08
C SER A 114 -10.14 4.75 5.62
N VAL A 115 -9.22 3.91 5.18
CA VAL A 115 -9.49 2.49 4.88
C VAL A 115 -9.76 1.66 6.13
N ILE A 116 -9.50 2.23 7.31
CA ILE A 116 -9.74 1.63 8.62
C ILE A 116 -10.71 2.50 9.43
N THR A 117 -11.48 1.87 10.35
CA THR A 117 -12.48 2.58 11.18
C THR A 117 -12.10 2.65 12.64
N ASN A 118 -11.58 1.56 13.20
CA ASN A 118 -11.24 1.45 14.61
C ASN A 118 -9.92 0.70 14.79
N ILE A 119 -9.27 0.97 15.92
CA ILE A 119 -8.04 0.31 16.31
C ILE A 119 -8.17 -0.10 17.76
N HIS A 120 -7.88 -1.38 18.02
CA HIS A 120 -7.95 -1.96 19.33
C HIS A 120 -6.56 -2.41 19.77
N ASN A 121 -6.12 -1.90 20.90
CA ASN A 121 -4.89 -2.34 21.54
C ASN A 121 -5.15 -3.63 22.33
N ILE A 122 -4.61 -4.76 21.89
CA ILE A 122 -4.71 -6.03 22.60
C ILE A 122 -3.71 -6.01 23.77
N LYS A 123 -4.22 -5.80 25.00
CA LYS A 123 -3.40 -5.69 26.21
C LYS A 123 -2.62 -6.98 26.45
N GLY A 124 -1.39 -6.86 26.94
CA GLY A 124 -0.52 -8.01 27.23
C GLY A 124 0.09 -8.70 26.02
N THR A 125 -0.15 -8.21 24.82
CA THR A 125 0.41 -8.75 23.58
C THR A 125 1.14 -7.68 22.77
N ASN A 126 1.90 -8.08 21.76
CA ASN A 126 2.49 -7.16 20.78
C ASN A 126 1.62 -7.07 19.49
N GLN A 127 0.31 -7.06 19.67
CA GLN A 127 -0.67 -7.05 18.61
C GLN A 127 -1.61 -5.86 18.70
N ILE A 128 -2.12 -5.44 17.55
CA ILE A 128 -3.26 -4.54 17.43
C ILE A 128 -4.32 -5.20 16.53
N MET A 129 -5.58 -4.97 16.82
CA MET A 129 -6.68 -5.32 15.94
C MET A 129 -7.14 -4.06 15.21
N VAL A 130 -7.29 -4.16 13.90
CA VAL A 130 -7.64 -3.05 13.02
C VAL A 130 -8.92 -3.38 12.27
N ASN A 131 -9.98 -2.62 12.50
CA ASN A 131 -11.23 -2.76 11.76
C ASN A 131 -11.12 -2.09 10.41
N LEU A 132 -11.56 -2.82 9.38
CA LEU A 132 -11.57 -2.33 8.01
C LEU A 132 -12.83 -1.51 7.73
N ASN A 133 -12.67 -0.43 7.00
CA ASN A 133 -13.82 0.37 6.60
C ASN A 133 -14.58 -0.33 5.47
N PRO A 134 -15.89 -0.61 5.61
CA PRO A 134 -16.66 -1.34 4.60
C PRO A 134 -16.60 -0.74 3.19
N TRP A 135 -16.53 0.60 3.05
CA TRP A 135 -16.44 1.24 1.74
C TRP A 135 -15.12 0.93 1.03
N ALA A 136 -14.04 0.73 1.78
CA ALA A 136 -12.70 0.50 1.24
C ALA A 136 -12.45 -0.97 0.86
N ILE A 137 -13.14 -1.91 1.50
CA ILE A 137 -12.93 -3.36 1.30
C ILE A 137 -12.95 -3.75 -0.17
N PRO A 138 -13.93 -3.34 -1.00
CA PRO A 138 -13.93 -3.70 -2.42
C PRO A 138 -12.66 -3.28 -3.15
N PHE A 139 -12.08 -2.14 -2.79
CA PHE A 139 -10.83 -1.64 -3.38
C PHE A 139 -9.59 -2.40 -2.88
N LEU A 140 -9.65 -2.98 -1.68
CA LEU A 140 -8.53 -3.75 -1.10
C LEU A 140 -8.47 -5.20 -1.59
N ILE A 141 -9.61 -5.76 -2.02
CA ILE A 141 -9.71 -7.18 -2.37
C ILE A 141 -9.93 -7.45 -3.86
N TYR A 142 -10.50 -6.51 -4.62
CA TYR A 142 -10.87 -6.75 -6.01
C TYR A 142 -9.77 -6.34 -6.98
N TYR A 143 -9.16 -7.33 -7.62
CA TYR A 143 -8.16 -7.17 -8.69
C TYR A 143 -8.57 -7.89 -9.99
N GLY A 144 -9.87 -8.09 -10.19
CA GLY A 144 -10.42 -8.72 -11.38
C GLY A 144 -10.41 -7.84 -12.63
N VAL A 145 -11.30 -8.18 -13.57
CA VAL A 145 -11.40 -7.53 -14.88
C VAL A 145 -11.55 -6.01 -14.75
N GLY A 146 -10.69 -5.26 -15.44
CA GLY A 146 -10.71 -3.79 -15.46
C GLY A 146 -9.93 -3.11 -14.33
N VAL A 147 -9.44 -3.87 -13.33
CA VAL A 147 -8.60 -3.34 -12.25
C VAL A 147 -7.18 -3.83 -12.36
N GLY A 148 -6.99 -5.15 -12.45
CA GLY A 148 -5.68 -5.78 -12.39
C GLY A 148 -5.06 -5.74 -11.00
N GLY A 149 -3.93 -6.43 -10.84
CA GLY A 149 -3.22 -6.53 -9.59
C GLY A 149 -1.72 -6.33 -9.73
N THR A 150 -1.14 -5.63 -8.77
CA THR A 150 0.30 -5.46 -8.62
C THR A 150 0.85 -6.57 -7.73
N ARG A 151 1.75 -7.38 -8.25
CA ARG A 151 2.45 -8.41 -7.49
C ARG A 151 3.81 -7.89 -7.02
N TYR A 152 4.08 -7.94 -5.72
CA TYR A 152 5.31 -7.41 -5.13
C TYR A 152 5.73 -8.20 -3.89
N SER A 153 7.02 -8.10 -3.51
CA SER A 153 7.56 -8.74 -2.32
C SER A 153 7.12 -8.02 -1.05
N LYS A 154 6.56 -8.77 -0.09
CA LYS A 154 6.24 -8.26 1.26
C LYS A 154 7.50 -7.78 1.97
N GLY A 155 8.57 -8.58 1.93
CA GLY A 155 9.83 -8.29 2.62
C GLY A 155 10.43 -6.97 2.13
N LEU A 156 10.55 -6.80 0.82
CA LEU A 156 11.05 -5.56 0.22
C LEU A 156 10.15 -4.37 0.55
N ALA A 157 8.82 -4.51 0.40
CA ALA A 157 7.90 -3.41 0.71
C ALA A 157 7.98 -2.94 2.16
N LEU A 158 8.21 -3.85 3.12
CA LEU A 158 8.40 -3.50 4.53
C LEU A 158 9.81 -2.94 4.80
N GLY A 159 10.85 -3.46 4.13
CA GLY A 159 12.25 -3.10 4.34
C GLY A 159 12.66 -1.73 3.77
N LEU A 160 12.04 -1.29 2.67
CA LEU A 160 12.33 0.02 2.08
C LEU A 160 12.05 1.16 3.06
N ARG A 161 12.82 2.24 2.95
CA ARG A 161 12.65 3.45 3.77
C ARG A 161 11.93 4.54 2.98
N GLY A 162 11.07 5.28 3.69
CA GLY A 162 10.31 6.39 3.10
C GLY A 162 9.02 5.95 2.39
N ASN A 163 7.94 6.70 2.60
CA ASN A 163 6.63 6.42 2.02
C ASN A 163 6.63 6.48 0.48
N TYR A 164 7.31 7.47 -0.10
CA TYR A 164 7.41 7.61 -1.55
C TYR A 164 8.16 6.44 -2.18
N THR A 165 9.29 6.02 -1.60
CA THR A 165 10.07 4.87 -2.07
C THR A 165 9.23 3.60 -2.09
N LYS A 166 8.47 3.32 -1.02
CA LYS A 166 7.57 2.16 -0.92
C LYS A 166 6.48 2.20 -2.00
N ARG A 167 5.89 3.36 -2.24
CA ARG A 167 4.86 3.52 -3.25
C ARG A 167 5.41 3.42 -4.67
N ILE A 168 6.58 4.02 -4.94
CA ILE A 168 7.27 3.91 -6.24
C ILE A 168 7.63 2.45 -6.50
N TYR A 169 8.14 1.72 -5.53
CA TYR A 169 8.42 0.29 -5.65
C TYR A 169 7.18 -0.48 -6.12
N LYS A 170 6.02 -0.29 -5.49
CA LYS A 170 4.76 -0.94 -5.90
C LYS A 170 4.35 -0.54 -7.33
N ILE A 171 4.50 0.75 -7.69
CA ILE A 171 4.22 1.24 -9.06
C ILE A 171 5.14 0.56 -10.08
N ILE A 172 6.44 0.45 -9.79
CA ILE A 172 7.39 -0.25 -10.66
C ILE A 172 7.01 -1.73 -10.80
N CYS A 173 6.67 -2.40 -9.69
CA CYS A 173 6.21 -3.78 -9.70
C CYS A 173 4.95 -3.98 -10.58
N SER A 174 4.06 -3.00 -10.66
CA SER A 174 2.87 -3.07 -11.52
C SER A 174 3.20 -3.02 -13.01
N GLN A 175 4.41 -2.57 -13.37
CA GLN A 175 4.87 -2.38 -14.76
C GLN A 175 6.00 -3.37 -15.16
N ARG A 176 6.31 -4.36 -14.32
CA ARG A 176 7.45 -5.27 -14.50
C ARG A 176 7.49 -5.99 -15.87
N ASP A 177 6.33 -6.21 -16.48
CA ASP A 177 6.22 -6.88 -17.77
C ASP A 177 6.43 -5.92 -18.97
N ARG A 178 6.67 -4.63 -18.69
CA ARG A 178 6.93 -3.58 -19.68
C ARG A 178 8.41 -3.22 -19.67
N ARG A 179 8.99 -3.07 -20.86
CA ARG A 179 10.38 -2.61 -21.00
C ARG A 179 10.57 -1.17 -20.56
N GLU A 180 9.57 -0.34 -20.83
CA GLU A 180 9.56 1.09 -20.52
C GLU A 180 8.17 1.49 -20.01
N TYR A 181 8.15 2.40 -19.06
CA TYR A 181 6.92 2.97 -18.54
C TYR A 181 7.07 4.48 -18.37
N TYR A 182 6.20 5.21 -19.04
CA TYR A 182 6.14 6.67 -18.96
C TYR A 182 5.02 7.09 -18.04
N TYR A 183 5.36 7.86 -17.02
CA TYR A 183 4.41 8.40 -16.07
C TYR A 183 4.39 9.93 -16.22
N ALA A 184 3.25 10.50 -16.63
CA ALA A 184 3.10 11.94 -16.70
C ALA A 184 3.36 12.56 -15.33
N ILE A 185 4.25 13.56 -15.25
CA ILE A 185 4.65 14.17 -13.98
C ILE A 185 3.45 14.75 -13.20
N SER A 186 2.44 15.27 -13.89
CA SER A 186 1.20 15.76 -13.28
C SER A 186 0.41 14.64 -12.61
N GLN A 187 0.31 13.48 -13.26
CA GLN A 187 -0.38 12.32 -12.70
C GLN A 187 0.43 11.70 -11.56
N PHE A 188 1.76 11.62 -11.69
CA PHE A 188 2.66 11.16 -10.64
C PHE A 188 2.53 12.00 -9.37
N ARG A 189 2.47 13.35 -9.51
CA ARG A 189 2.22 14.27 -8.41
C ARG A 189 0.88 14.00 -7.73
N LYS A 190 -0.17 13.83 -8.52
CA LYS A 190 -1.52 13.58 -8.05
C LYS A 190 -1.61 12.26 -7.28
N ASP A 191 -1.12 11.17 -7.86
CA ASP A 191 -1.22 9.84 -7.27
C ASP A 191 -0.39 9.70 -5.98
N LEU A 192 0.78 10.32 -5.91
CA LEU A 192 1.61 10.31 -4.70
C LEU A 192 1.29 11.45 -3.71
N GLU A 193 0.30 12.30 -4.03
CA GLU A 193 -0.04 13.52 -3.24
C GLU A 193 1.20 14.38 -2.91
N ILE A 194 2.06 14.59 -3.92
CA ILE A 194 3.25 15.41 -3.75
C ILE A 194 2.83 16.87 -3.62
N PRO A 195 3.23 17.57 -2.55
CA PRO A 195 2.87 18.97 -2.35
C PRO A 195 3.25 19.85 -3.55
N GLU A 196 2.37 20.79 -3.95
CA GLU A 196 2.58 21.67 -5.09
C GLU A 196 3.85 22.53 -4.97
N LYS A 197 4.25 22.87 -3.75
CA LYS A 197 5.49 23.60 -3.46
C LYS A 197 6.77 22.88 -3.88
N HIS A 198 6.73 21.58 -4.15
CA HIS A 198 7.90 20.85 -4.64
C HIS A 198 8.07 21.11 -6.13
N SER A 199 9.20 21.69 -6.52
CA SER A 199 9.61 21.80 -7.92
C SER A 199 9.92 20.43 -8.51
N ASN A 200 10.09 20.33 -9.84
CA ASN A 200 10.52 19.06 -10.46
C ASN A 200 11.91 18.63 -9.98
N ASN A 201 12.80 19.58 -9.69
CA ASN A 201 14.12 19.31 -9.10
C ASN A 201 13.99 18.74 -7.67
N ASP A 202 12.99 19.22 -6.88
CA ASP A 202 12.73 18.66 -5.56
C ASP A 202 12.21 17.22 -5.65
N ILE A 203 11.35 16.93 -6.64
CA ILE A 203 10.87 15.57 -6.87
C ILE A 203 12.04 14.65 -7.23
N ASP A 204 12.89 15.04 -8.16
CA ASP A 204 14.09 14.27 -8.51
C ASP A 204 14.93 14.00 -7.26
N ARG A 205 15.34 15.06 -6.56
CA ARG A 205 16.29 14.96 -5.45
C ARG A 205 15.73 14.27 -4.20
N LYS A 206 14.45 14.56 -3.83
CA LYS A 206 13.86 14.12 -2.55
C LYS A 206 13.03 12.84 -2.67
N ILE A 207 12.62 12.47 -3.86
CA ILE A 207 11.69 11.37 -4.10
C ILE A 207 12.29 10.31 -5.02
N LEU A 208 12.74 10.70 -6.23
CA LEU A 208 13.20 9.72 -7.22
C LEU A 208 14.57 9.16 -6.90
N ARG A 209 15.56 9.99 -6.57
CA ARG A 209 16.91 9.51 -6.22
C ARG A 209 16.93 8.59 -5.00
N PRO A 210 16.26 8.93 -3.87
CA PRO A 210 16.19 8.01 -2.73
C PRO A 210 15.47 6.68 -3.04
N ALA A 211 14.65 6.63 -4.09
CA ALA A 211 13.98 5.41 -4.52
C ALA A 211 14.84 4.55 -5.48
N GLN A 212 15.99 5.05 -5.92
CA GLN A 212 16.97 4.33 -6.76
C GLN A 212 18.09 3.68 -5.95
N GLU A 213 18.29 4.12 -4.70
CA GLU A 213 19.25 3.57 -3.74
C GLU A 213 18.67 2.37 -2.97
#